data_3d556201eaf4fb24124bab4cd9a4d389
#
_entry.id   3d556201eaf4fb24124bab4cd9a4d389
#
_cell.length_a   1.000
_cell.length_b   1.000
_cell.length_c   1.000
_cell.angle_alpha   90.00
_cell.angle_beta   90.00
_cell.angle_gamma   90.00
#
_symmetry.space_group_name_H-M   'P 1'
#
loop_
_entity.id
_entity.type
_entity.pdbx_description
1 polymer ?
#
loop_
_entity_poly.entity_id
_entity_poly.type
_entity_poly.pdbx_seq_one_letter_code
_entity_poly.pdbx_strand_id
1 'polypeptide(L)'
;MMSMVTLRKAAFLSAAGLVLAGCASGPKPLYQWEGYQTQVYQYLKDGAKEEQVLALESGLDKMKAKGGSAPPGYHAQLGMLYLNLGKGDQMVKEFQTEKTLF
;
A
#
# COMPACT_ATOMS: atom_id res chain seq x y z
N MET A 1 -52.74 -9.04 2.14
CA MET A 1 -52.29 -7.65 2.12
C MET A 1 -51.29 -7.40 3.20
N MET A 2 -50.12 -6.90 2.90
CA MET A 2 -49.15 -6.47 3.93
C MET A 2 -49.67 -5.24 4.64
N SER A 3 -49.64 -5.22 6.00
CA SER A 3 -50.02 -4.05 6.76
C SER A 3 -49.06 -2.89 6.52
N MET A 4 -49.48 -1.64 6.66
CA MET A 4 -48.60 -0.47 6.51
C MET A 4 -47.38 -0.53 7.43
N VAL A 5 -47.49 -1.14 8.61
CA VAL A 5 -46.38 -1.37 9.57
C VAL A 5 -45.32 -2.31 9.01
N THR A 6 -45.72 -3.37 8.33
CA THR A 6 -44.80 -4.34 7.71
C THR A 6 -44.07 -3.74 6.52
N LEU A 7 -44.78 -2.92 5.72
CA LEU A 7 -44.19 -2.20 4.58
C LEU A 7 -43.14 -1.16 5.05
N ARG A 8 -43.41 -0.44 6.14
CA ARG A 8 -42.49 0.52 6.72
C ARG A 8 -41.21 -0.16 7.26
N LYS A 9 -41.35 -1.30 7.92
CA LYS A 9 -40.21 -2.11 8.42
C LYS A 9 -39.36 -2.64 7.26
N ALA A 10 -39.94 -3.12 6.19
CA ALA A 10 -39.24 -3.59 5.00
C ALA A 10 -38.49 -2.44 4.32
N ALA A 11 -39.05 -1.23 4.22
CA ALA A 11 -38.40 -0.05 3.68
C ALA A 11 -37.17 0.37 4.52
N PHE A 12 -37.24 0.33 5.86
CA PHE A 12 -36.14 0.62 6.75
C PHE A 12 -34.96 -0.38 6.59
N LEU A 13 -35.25 -1.67 6.52
CA LEU A 13 -34.25 -2.72 6.31
C LEU A 13 -33.54 -2.58 4.95
N SER A 14 -34.28 -2.23 3.89
CA SER A 14 -33.70 -2.01 2.56
C SER A 14 -32.80 -0.79 2.52
N ALA A 15 -33.19 0.32 3.19
CA ALA A 15 -32.37 1.52 3.29
C ALA A 15 -31.06 1.27 4.05
N ALA A 16 -31.10 0.54 5.16
CA ALA A 16 -29.93 0.16 5.95
C ALA A 16 -28.95 -0.71 5.13
N GLY A 17 -29.45 -1.65 4.33
CA GLY A 17 -28.63 -2.50 3.44
C GLY A 17 -27.90 -1.69 2.38
N LEU A 18 -28.54 -0.70 1.79
CA LEU A 18 -27.94 0.17 0.77
C LEU A 18 -26.81 1.05 1.35
N VAL A 19 -26.96 1.54 2.58
CA VAL A 19 -25.93 2.35 3.25
C VAL A 19 -24.68 1.49 3.55
N LEU A 20 -24.84 0.25 3.97
CA LEU A 20 -23.73 -0.68 4.23
C LEU A 20 -23.00 -1.07 2.94
N ALA A 21 -23.71 -1.28 1.83
CA ALA A 21 -23.11 -1.57 0.52
C ALA A 21 -22.27 -0.39 0.01
N GLY A 22 -22.66 0.85 0.26
CA GLY A 22 -21.91 2.05 -0.10
C GLY A 22 -20.56 2.16 0.61
N CYS A 23 -20.44 1.68 1.85
CA CYS A 23 -19.17 1.66 2.60
C CYS A 23 -18.20 0.58 2.11
N ALA A 24 -18.67 -0.50 1.47
CA ALA A 24 -17.85 -1.61 0.98
C ALA A 24 -17.18 -1.32 -0.37
N SER A 25 -17.61 -0.32 -1.12
CA SER A 25 -17.16 0.02 -2.48
C SER A 25 -16.27 1.27 -2.52
N GLY A 26 -15.38 1.44 -1.53
CA GLY A 26 -14.43 2.55 -1.49
C GLY A 26 -13.48 2.57 -2.70
N PRO A 27 -12.92 3.74 -3.10
CA PRO A 27 -11.96 3.83 -4.18
C PRO A 27 -10.71 3.01 -3.85
N LYS A 28 -10.07 2.43 -4.89
CA LYS A 28 -8.78 1.75 -4.73
C LYS A 28 -7.73 2.76 -4.26
N PRO A 29 -6.88 2.41 -3.28
CA PRO A 29 -5.79 3.28 -2.87
C PRO A 29 -4.85 3.56 -4.05
N LEU A 30 -4.36 4.80 -4.14
CA LEU A 30 -3.44 5.21 -5.20
C LEU A 30 -2.11 4.46 -5.12
N TYR A 31 -1.63 4.22 -3.91
CA TYR A 31 -0.36 3.54 -3.65
C TYR A 31 -0.56 2.32 -2.75
N GLN A 32 0.32 1.32 -2.93
CA GLN A 32 0.42 0.14 -2.10
C GLN A 32 1.59 0.35 -1.12
N TRP A 33 1.34 0.27 0.16
CA TRP A 33 2.36 0.57 1.18
C TRP A 33 3.20 -0.64 1.58
N GLU A 34 2.66 -1.85 1.53
CA GLU A 34 3.35 -3.15 1.71
C GLU A 34 4.48 -3.13 2.76
N GLY A 35 4.21 -2.58 3.92
CA GLY A 35 5.18 -2.51 5.01
C GLY A 35 6.27 -1.44 4.87
N TYR A 36 6.17 -0.53 3.90
CA TYR A 36 7.14 0.55 3.68
C TYR A 36 7.43 1.36 4.94
N GLN A 37 6.40 1.79 5.65
CA GLN A 37 6.55 2.58 6.88
C GLN A 37 7.31 1.82 7.97
N THR A 38 7.08 0.52 8.10
CA THR A 38 7.80 -0.35 9.02
C THR A 38 9.28 -0.39 8.69
N GLN A 39 9.65 -0.46 7.41
CA GLN A 39 11.05 -0.50 7.00
C GLN A 39 11.75 0.85 7.16
N VAL A 40 11.06 1.97 6.93
CA VAL A 40 11.58 3.31 7.25
C VAL A 40 11.87 3.42 8.76
N TYR A 41 10.96 2.94 9.58
CA TYR A 41 11.16 2.92 11.03
C TYR A 41 12.37 2.06 11.44
N GLN A 42 12.53 0.87 10.85
CA GLN A 42 13.69 0.01 11.09
C GLN A 42 14.99 0.69 10.65
N TYR A 43 14.98 1.42 9.55
CA TYR A 43 16.14 2.20 9.09
C TYR A 43 16.55 3.25 10.12
N LEU A 44 15.59 3.97 10.67
CA LEU A 44 15.83 5.01 11.68
C LEU A 44 16.32 4.43 13.01
N LYS A 45 15.99 3.17 13.29
CA LYS A 45 16.45 2.45 14.50
C LYS A 45 17.75 1.65 14.29
N ASP A 46 18.41 1.82 13.18
CA ASP A 46 19.63 1.06 12.86
C ASP A 46 19.39 -0.47 12.74
N GLY A 47 18.22 -0.88 12.30
CA GLY A 47 17.91 -2.27 12.03
C GLY A 47 18.76 -2.85 10.90
N ALA A 48 18.80 -4.19 10.77
CA ALA A 48 19.57 -4.90 9.75
C ALA A 48 19.15 -4.47 8.34
N LYS A 49 20.08 -3.90 7.58
CA LYS A 49 19.79 -3.29 6.26
C LYS A 49 19.48 -4.33 5.18
N GLU A 50 20.12 -5.49 5.24
CA GLU A 50 19.84 -6.60 4.34
C GLU A 50 18.41 -7.11 4.47
N GLU A 51 17.90 -7.22 5.69
CA GLU A 51 16.52 -7.62 5.96
C GLU A 51 15.52 -6.58 5.46
N GLN A 52 15.85 -5.30 5.60
CA GLN A 52 15.03 -4.20 5.08
C GLN A 52 14.94 -4.24 3.55
N VAL A 53 16.06 -4.49 2.86
CA VAL A 53 16.07 -4.65 1.40
C VAL A 53 15.17 -5.80 0.97
N LEU A 54 15.31 -6.96 1.59
CA LEU A 54 14.49 -8.13 1.30
C LEU A 54 12.99 -7.85 1.50
N ALA A 55 12.64 -7.18 2.58
CA ALA A 55 11.27 -6.82 2.87
C ALA A 55 10.69 -5.85 1.83
N LEU A 56 11.45 -4.82 1.44
CA LEU A 56 11.00 -3.85 0.44
C LEU A 56 10.92 -4.46 -0.95
N GLU A 57 11.85 -5.31 -1.34
CA GLU A 57 11.79 -6.02 -2.62
C GLU A 57 10.61 -7.00 -2.69
N SER A 58 10.37 -7.75 -1.63
CA SER A 58 9.17 -8.58 -1.50
C SER A 58 7.89 -7.74 -1.60
N GLY A 59 7.88 -6.56 -1.02
CA GLY A 59 6.78 -5.60 -1.13
C GLY A 59 6.52 -5.17 -2.58
N LEU A 60 7.56 -4.90 -3.37
CA LEU A 60 7.43 -4.57 -4.80
C LEU A 60 6.81 -5.72 -5.59
N ASP A 61 7.22 -6.95 -5.33
CA ASP A 61 6.63 -8.14 -5.97
C ASP A 61 5.14 -8.27 -5.65
N LYS A 62 4.76 -8.03 -4.40
CA LYS A 62 3.34 -8.03 -3.99
C LYS A 62 2.54 -6.92 -4.65
N MET A 63 3.09 -5.72 -4.73
CA MET A 63 2.46 -4.59 -5.43
C MET A 63 2.22 -4.93 -6.90
N LYS A 64 3.23 -5.47 -7.57
CA LYS A 64 3.15 -5.87 -8.98
C LYS A 64 2.08 -6.94 -9.19
N ALA A 65 2.01 -7.93 -8.33
CA ALA A 65 0.99 -8.98 -8.39
C ALA A 65 -0.43 -8.45 -8.23
N LYS A 66 -0.62 -7.36 -7.48
CA LYS A 66 -1.91 -6.69 -7.29
C LYS A 66 -2.21 -5.61 -8.34
N GLY A 67 -1.29 -5.37 -9.28
CA GLY A 67 -1.41 -4.25 -10.23
C GLY A 67 -1.33 -2.87 -9.58
N GLY A 68 -0.71 -2.78 -8.40
CA GLY A 68 -0.55 -1.54 -7.65
C GLY A 68 0.77 -0.84 -7.93
N SER A 69 0.93 0.34 -7.32
CA SER A 69 2.11 1.19 -7.47
C SER A 69 2.75 1.48 -6.11
N ALA A 70 4.07 1.58 -6.12
CA ALA A 70 4.82 2.00 -4.95
C ALA A 70 4.59 3.47 -4.64
N PRO A 71 4.53 3.87 -3.35
CA PRO A 71 4.41 5.26 -2.97
C PRO A 71 5.68 6.06 -3.27
N PRO A 72 5.59 7.40 -3.38
CA PRO A 72 6.76 8.25 -3.44
C PRO A 72 7.73 7.98 -2.29
N GLY A 73 9.01 7.88 -2.60
CA GLY A 73 10.06 7.59 -1.63
C GLY A 73 10.43 6.12 -1.47
N TYR A 74 9.61 5.20 -1.95
CA TYR A 74 9.86 3.75 -1.80
C TYR A 74 11.18 3.32 -2.47
N HIS A 75 11.37 3.68 -3.73
CA HIS A 75 12.60 3.38 -4.46
C HIS A 75 13.79 4.18 -3.94
N ALA A 76 13.57 5.40 -3.48
CA ALA A 76 14.62 6.20 -2.83
C ALA A 76 15.11 5.52 -1.54
N GLN A 77 14.21 4.95 -0.74
CA GLN A 77 14.57 4.20 0.45
C GLN A 77 15.39 2.95 0.12
N LEU A 78 15.00 2.19 -0.90
CA LEU A 78 15.79 1.08 -1.41
C LEU A 78 17.18 1.53 -1.87
N GLY A 79 17.26 2.63 -2.61
CA GLY A 79 18.53 3.20 -3.06
C GLY A 79 19.45 3.55 -1.91
N MET A 80 18.93 4.15 -0.84
CA MET A 80 19.71 4.46 0.37
C MET A 80 20.20 3.20 1.07
N LEU A 81 19.40 2.16 1.16
CA LEU A 81 19.81 0.87 1.72
C LEU A 81 20.93 0.24 0.90
N TYR A 82 20.81 0.21 -0.41
CA TYR A 82 21.86 -0.30 -1.30
C TYR A 82 23.15 0.52 -1.18
N LEU A 83 23.05 1.85 -1.05
CA LEU A 83 24.22 2.69 -0.78
C LEU A 83 24.94 2.26 0.50
N ASN A 84 24.19 2.07 1.58
CA ASN A 84 24.76 1.63 2.88
C ASN A 84 25.39 0.23 2.81
N LEU A 85 24.92 -0.62 1.89
CA LEU A 85 25.46 -1.96 1.67
C LEU A 85 26.61 -1.99 0.63
N GLY A 86 27.04 -0.83 0.12
CA GLY A 86 28.09 -0.74 -0.88
C GLY A 86 27.69 -1.22 -2.28
N LYS A 87 26.39 -1.28 -2.57
CA LYS A 87 25.84 -1.74 -3.86
C LYS A 87 25.45 -0.56 -4.75
N GLY A 88 26.47 0.14 -5.27
CA GLY A 88 26.31 1.39 -6.00
C GLY A 88 25.48 1.29 -7.27
N ASP A 89 25.59 0.20 -8.04
CA ASP A 89 24.81 0.01 -9.27
C ASP A 89 23.31 -0.12 -8.98
N GLN A 90 22.96 -0.86 -7.96
CA GLN A 90 21.58 -1.01 -7.52
C GLN A 90 21.02 0.30 -6.94
N MET A 91 21.83 1.03 -6.19
CA MET A 91 21.49 2.37 -5.70
C MET A 91 21.11 3.31 -6.85
N VAL A 92 21.96 3.41 -7.87
CA VAL A 92 21.70 4.29 -9.03
C VAL A 92 20.40 3.88 -9.73
N LYS A 93 20.19 2.59 -9.94
CA LYS A 93 18.96 2.07 -10.56
C LYS A 93 17.71 2.49 -9.79
N GLU A 94 17.73 2.34 -8.47
CA GLU A 94 16.59 2.69 -7.64
C GLU A 94 16.32 4.20 -7.63
N PHE A 95 17.34 5.02 -7.53
CA PHE A 95 17.19 6.48 -7.59
C PHE A 95 16.68 6.95 -8.96
N GLN A 96 17.13 6.33 -10.05
CA GLN A 96 16.59 6.63 -11.39
C GLN A 96 15.13 6.21 -11.52
N THR A 97 14.74 5.09 -10.95
CA THR A 97 13.36 4.64 -10.93
C THR A 97 12.48 5.63 -10.17
N GLU A 98 12.90 6.05 -8.99
CA GLU A 98 12.19 7.08 -8.20
C GLU A 98 11.99 8.36 -9.00
N LYS A 99 13.04 8.85 -9.64
CA LYS A 99 13.00 10.06 -10.47
C LYS A 99 12.08 9.92 -11.68
N THR A 100 12.00 8.75 -12.26
CA THR A 100 11.13 8.49 -13.42
C THR A 100 9.65 8.45 -13.01
N LEU A 101 9.34 7.92 -11.82
CA LEU A 101 7.98 7.80 -11.33
C LEU A 101 7.43 9.11 -10.77
N PHE A 102 8.27 9.92 -10.21
CA PHE A 102 7.93 11.15 -9.49
C PHE A 102 8.85 12.30 -9.84
#